data_3edc4e8423416224ad5594e264a71290
#
_entry.id   3edc4e8423416224ad5594e264a71290
#
_cell.length_a   1.000
_cell.length_b   1.000
_cell.length_c   1.000
_cell.angle_alpha   90.00
_cell.angle_beta   90.00
_cell.angle_gamma   90.00
#
_symmetry.space_group_name_H-M   'P 1'
#
loop_
_entity.id
_entity.type
_entity.pdbx_description
1 polymer ?
#
loop_
_entity_poly.entity_id
_entity_poly.type
_entity_poly.pdbx_seq_one_letter_code
_entity_poly.pdbx_strand_id
1 'polypeptide(L)'
;MESFTKVKLNDSELSSAVQAAFGKEAVIVSAIELTGGFFNTAYDLELEDGRQLILKVAPSDRTVTLSYEKNIMAAEVEALRLVAADGRIPVPAVYSYDDSRSIIQSPYFFMEKISGQPYNEVKEGYSPVEQAEIERELGRYQRLINGITGPRFGLFVQEESQAGVSWRESFTRMFRTLLEDARELGVVLPAGEEVIWQLLEHYLPALDEVTEPRLVHWDLWNGNLFVQNGQIISIIDWERALWGDVLMEYYFRHFEQSEPFHEGYGQHFGSPGERLRIKLYDFYLDLIMRIECDSRQYIDGNHIRWAEENLNGSWKSFSSLDSGS
;
A
#
# COMPACT_ATOMS: atom_id res chain seq x y z
N MET A 1 17.95 1.58 -1.63
CA MET A 1 18.09 2.26 -0.31
C MET A 1 18.33 1.19 0.75
N GLU A 2 19.35 1.31 1.60
CA GLU A 2 19.53 0.37 2.71
C GLU A 2 18.52 0.74 3.81
N SER A 3 17.64 -0.20 4.16
CA SER A 3 16.70 -0.06 5.27
C SER A 3 17.12 -1.00 6.40
N PHE A 4 17.11 -0.52 7.64
CA PHE A 4 17.39 -1.34 8.82
C PHE A 4 16.27 -2.37 9.11
N THR A 5 15.17 -2.31 8.38
CA THR A 5 14.03 -3.25 8.51
C THR A 5 14.29 -4.60 7.84
N LYS A 6 15.23 -4.67 6.89
CA LYS A 6 15.44 -5.84 6.02
C LYS A 6 16.06 -7.03 6.75
N VAL A 7 15.41 -8.18 6.61
CA VAL A 7 15.90 -9.49 7.09
C VAL A 7 16.67 -10.16 5.95
N LYS A 8 18.00 -10.25 6.07
CA LYS A 8 18.84 -10.96 5.08
C LYS A 8 18.87 -12.44 5.41
N LEU A 9 18.52 -13.27 4.42
CA LEU A 9 18.54 -14.72 4.53
C LEU A 9 19.87 -15.28 4.02
N ASN A 10 20.34 -16.35 4.66
CA ASN A 10 21.44 -17.14 4.16
C ASN A 10 20.94 -18.26 3.22
N ASP A 11 21.87 -18.91 2.48
CA ASP A 11 21.56 -19.95 1.50
C ASP A 11 20.81 -21.14 2.10
N SER A 12 21.08 -21.48 3.36
CA SER A 12 20.39 -22.58 4.06
C SER A 12 18.95 -22.24 4.37
N GLU A 13 18.66 -21.00 4.80
CA GLU A 13 17.31 -20.52 5.06
C GLU A 13 16.50 -20.44 3.76
N LEU A 14 17.09 -19.88 2.69
CA LEU A 14 16.47 -19.83 1.36
C LEU A 14 16.13 -21.23 0.85
N SER A 15 17.10 -22.17 0.89
CA SER A 15 16.89 -23.55 0.44
C SER A 15 15.81 -24.26 1.28
N SER A 16 15.82 -24.05 2.60
CA SER A 16 14.83 -24.67 3.49
C SER A 16 13.41 -24.15 3.22
N ALA A 17 13.26 -22.83 2.99
CA ALA A 17 11.97 -22.22 2.67
C ALA A 17 11.45 -22.72 1.31
N VAL A 18 12.31 -22.79 0.29
CA VAL A 18 11.93 -23.32 -1.04
C VAL A 18 11.52 -24.78 -0.96
N GLN A 19 12.27 -25.61 -0.23
CA GLN A 19 11.95 -27.04 -0.08
C GLN A 19 10.65 -27.26 0.70
N ALA A 20 10.37 -26.42 1.69
CA ALA A 20 9.09 -26.49 2.43
C ALA A 20 7.89 -26.15 1.54
N ALA A 21 8.03 -25.13 0.66
CA ALA A 21 6.97 -24.68 -0.21
C ALA A 21 6.76 -25.57 -1.45
N PHE A 22 7.84 -26.10 -2.03
CA PHE A 22 7.82 -26.71 -3.36
C PHE A 22 8.28 -28.17 -3.39
N GLY A 23 8.64 -28.75 -2.23
CA GLY A 23 9.10 -30.11 -2.10
C GLY A 23 10.62 -30.24 -2.00
N LYS A 24 11.08 -31.36 -1.42
CA LYS A 24 12.49 -31.59 -1.10
C LYS A 24 13.45 -31.58 -2.31
N GLU A 25 12.92 -31.82 -3.50
CA GLU A 25 13.67 -31.83 -4.77
C GLU A 25 13.80 -30.44 -5.40
N ALA A 26 13.18 -29.41 -4.81
CA ALA A 26 13.31 -28.05 -5.32
C ALA A 26 14.70 -27.49 -4.98
N VAL A 27 15.45 -27.13 -6.01
CA VAL A 27 16.83 -26.62 -5.91
C VAL A 27 16.90 -25.22 -6.49
N ILE A 28 17.48 -24.27 -5.74
CA ILE A 28 17.74 -22.91 -6.18
C ILE A 28 19.00 -22.90 -7.04
N VAL A 29 18.92 -22.35 -8.26
CA VAL A 29 20.07 -22.10 -9.14
C VAL A 29 20.50 -20.64 -9.12
N SER A 30 19.58 -19.72 -8.81
CA SER A 30 19.87 -18.30 -8.66
C SER A 30 19.02 -17.69 -7.56
N ALA A 31 19.62 -16.82 -6.74
CA ALA A 31 18.94 -16.02 -5.72
C ALA A 31 19.55 -14.62 -5.71
N ILE A 32 18.74 -13.61 -6.06
CA ILE A 32 19.17 -12.21 -6.14
C ILE A 32 18.27 -11.38 -5.23
N GLU A 33 18.88 -10.70 -4.23
CA GLU A 33 18.12 -9.73 -3.40
C GLU A 33 17.69 -8.54 -4.24
N LEU A 34 16.40 -8.23 -4.21
CA LEU A 34 15.81 -7.04 -4.83
C LEU A 34 15.94 -5.85 -3.87
N THR A 35 16.62 -4.80 -4.31
CA THR A 35 16.95 -3.65 -3.46
C THR A 35 15.95 -2.49 -3.53
N GLY A 36 14.93 -2.57 -4.41
CA GLY A 36 13.96 -1.51 -4.66
C GLY A 36 12.90 -1.32 -3.57
N GLY A 37 12.61 -2.35 -2.77
CA GLY A 37 11.59 -2.29 -1.71
C GLY A 37 12.09 -1.56 -0.44
N PHE A 38 11.16 -0.85 0.23
CA PHE A 38 11.48 -0.05 1.43
C PHE A 38 11.21 -0.80 2.74
N PHE A 39 10.31 -1.76 2.76
CA PHE A 39 9.82 -2.42 3.97
C PHE A 39 10.21 -3.90 4.03
N ASN A 40 9.66 -4.71 3.13
CA ASN A 40 9.96 -6.13 3.04
C ASN A 40 11.33 -6.39 2.39
N THR A 41 11.96 -7.50 2.73
CA THR A 41 13.07 -8.03 1.92
C THR A 41 12.48 -8.90 0.82
N ALA A 42 12.94 -8.72 -0.42
CA ALA A 42 12.48 -9.53 -1.54
C ALA A 42 13.66 -10.18 -2.26
N TYR A 43 13.47 -11.42 -2.72
CA TYR A 43 14.43 -12.18 -3.52
C TYR A 43 13.80 -12.63 -4.83
N ASP A 44 14.53 -12.43 -5.92
CA ASP A 44 14.26 -13.05 -7.21
C ASP A 44 14.94 -14.41 -7.24
N LEU A 45 14.16 -15.48 -7.36
CA LEU A 45 14.64 -16.86 -7.29
C LEU A 45 14.37 -17.59 -8.61
N GLU A 46 15.37 -18.35 -9.07
CA GLU A 46 15.23 -19.31 -10.16
C GLU A 46 15.51 -20.71 -9.64
N LEU A 47 14.62 -21.66 -9.94
CA LEU A 47 14.77 -23.06 -9.57
C LEU A 47 15.30 -23.88 -10.76
N GLU A 48 15.92 -25.03 -10.46
CA GLU A 48 16.48 -25.95 -11.48
C GLU A 48 15.43 -26.46 -12.47
N ASP A 49 14.16 -26.54 -12.08
CA ASP A 49 13.05 -26.91 -12.96
C ASP A 49 12.51 -25.77 -13.82
N GLY A 50 13.17 -24.61 -13.79
CA GLY A 50 12.85 -23.43 -14.60
C GLY A 50 11.78 -22.51 -14.00
N ARG A 51 11.24 -22.81 -12.81
CA ARG A 51 10.31 -21.87 -12.12
C ARG A 51 11.06 -20.61 -11.72
N GLN A 52 10.43 -19.46 -11.94
CA GLN A 52 10.86 -18.15 -11.48
C GLN A 52 9.87 -17.62 -10.44
N LEU A 53 10.39 -17.18 -9.30
CA LEU A 53 9.61 -16.88 -8.11
C LEU A 53 10.09 -15.57 -7.48
N ILE A 54 9.20 -14.87 -6.82
CA ILE A 54 9.56 -13.82 -5.87
C ILE A 54 9.28 -14.35 -4.46
N LEU A 55 10.27 -14.29 -3.58
CA LEU A 55 10.12 -14.49 -2.14
C LEU A 55 10.09 -13.13 -1.47
N LYS A 56 8.99 -12.80 -0.78
CA LYS A 56 8.92 -11.66 0.15
C LYS A 56 9.05 -12.14 1.59
N VAL A 57 9.84 -11.41 2.40
CA VAL A 57 10.09 -11.69 3.82
C VAL A 57 9.80 -10.44 4.62
N ALA A 58 8.93 -10.54 5.61
CA ALA A 58 8.57 -9.43 6.49
C ALA A 58 9.76 -8.97 7.36
N PRO A 59 9.78 -7.72 7.83
CA PRO A 59 10.72 -7.28 8.86
C PRO A 59 10.69 -8.19 10.09
N SER A 60 11.79 -8.19 10.84
CA SER A 60 11.82 -8.95 12.10
C SER A 60 10.92 -8.32 13.15
N ASP A 61 10.41 -9.11 14.11
CA ASP A 61 9.60 -8.63 15.23
C ASP A 61 10.35 -7.64 16.14
N ARG A 62 11.68 -7.49 15.95
CA ARG A 62 12.51 -6.50 16.67
C ARG A 62 12.54 -5.14 15.98
N THR A 63 12.04 -5.06 14.76
CA THR A 63 11.99 -3.83 13.99
C THR A 63 10.84 -2.97 14.52
N VAL A 64 11.11 -1.69 14.73
CA VAL A 64 10.06 -0.72 15.05
C VAL A 64 9.20 -0.53 13.81
N THR A 65 7.94 -0.89 13.92
CA THR A 65 6.93 -0.73 12.85
C THR A 65 5.78 0.10 13.36
N LEU A 66 5.10 0.79 12.47
CA LEU A 66 3.88 1.53 12.81
C LEU A 66 2.74 0.55 13.10
N SER A 67 1.79 0.99 13.87
CA SER A 67 0.67 0.14 14.30
C SER A 67 -0.14 -0.43 13.13
N TYR A 68 -0.27 0.33 12.03
CA TYR A 68 -0.97 -0.16 10.83
C TYR A 68 -0.18 -1.22 10.06
N GLU A 69 1.15 -1.31 10.27
CA GLU A 69 2.02 -2.29 9.61
C GLU A 69 1.99 -3.67 10.29
N LYS A 70 1.30 -3.80 11.41
CA LYS A 70 1.12 -5.10 12.06
C LYS A 70 0.31 -6.03 11.16
N ASN A 71 0.85 -7.24 10.92
CA ASN A 71 0.26 -8.25 10.02
C ASN A 71 0.10 -7.80 8.55
N ILE A 72 0.85 -6.80 8.11
CA ILE A 72 0.77 -6.23 6.77
C ILE A 72 1.05 -7.27 5.68
N MET A 73 1.96 -8.24 5.91
CA MET A 73 2.21 -9.34 4.97
C MET A 73 1.02 -10.31 4.87
N ALA A 74 0.35 -10.60 5.97
CA ALA A 74 -0.88 -11.39 5.94
C ALA A 74 -1.97 -10.65 5.14
N ALA A 75 -2.07 -9.32 5.31
CA ALA A 75 -2.98 -8.48 4.53
C ALA A 75 -2.68 -8.55 3.03
N GLU A 76 -1.41 -8.47 2.63
CA GLU A 76 -1.01 -8.61 1.22
C GLU A 76 -1.40 -9.97 0.65
N VAL A 77 -1.10 -11.05 1.35
CA VAL A 77 -1.41 -12.41 0.90
C VAL A 77 -2.93 -12.64 0.76
N GLU A 78 -3.71 -12.18 1.73
CA GLU A 78 -5.17 -12.31 1.70
C GLU A 78 -5.81 -11.44 0.61
N ALA A 79 -5.32 -10.20 0.42
CA ALA A 79 -5.77 -9.31 -0.63
C ALA A 79 -5.47 -9.88 -2.02
N LEU A 80 -4.24 -10.34 -2.26
CA LEU A 80 -3.85 -10.99 -3.51
C LEU A 80 -4.74 -12.21 -3.82
N ARG A 81 -5.00 -13.07 -2.85
CA ARG A 81 -5.88 -14.25 -3.01
C ARG A 81 -7.32 -13.86 -3.31
N LEU A 82 -7.82 -12.84 -2.62
CA LEU A 82 -9.18 -12.34 -2.84
C LEU A 82 -9.32 -11.78 -4.27
N VAL A 83 -8.39 -10.94 -4.70
CA VAL A 83 -8.42 -10.30 -6.01
C VAL A 83 -8.19 -11.32 -7.13
N ALA A 84 -7.28 -12.27 -6.95
CA ALA A 84 -7.06 -13.37 -7.88
C ALA A 84 -8.31 -14.24 -8.07
N ALA A 85 -9.11 -14.44 -7.01
CA ALA A 85 -10.37 -15.19 -7.10
C ALA A 85 -11.45 -14.47 -7.92
N ASP A 86 -11.41 -13.15 -8.05
CA ASP A 86 -12.27 -12.39 -8.96
C ASP A 86 -11.91 -12.65 -10.44
N GLY A 87 -10.63 -12.85 -10.74
CA GLY A 87 -10.11 -13.24 -12.05
C GLY A 87 -10.16 -12.15 -13.14
N ARG A 88 -10.61 -10.94 -12.83
CA ARG A 88 -10.69 -9.81 -13.77
C ARG A 88 -9.55 -8.82 -13.63
N ILE A 89 -8.87 -8.84 -12.50
CA ILE A 89 -7.80 -7.92 -12.13
C ILE A 89 -6.48 -8.71 -12.15
N PRO A 90 -5.49 -8.29 -12.93
CA PRO A 90 -4.22 -9.00 -13.01
C PRO A 90 -3.39 -8.77 -11.74
N VAL A 91 -3.09 -9.85 -11.05
CA VAL A 91 -2.25 -9.87 -9.84
C VAL A 91 -1.35 -11.10 -9.85
N PRO A 92 -0.18 -11.09 -9.18
CA PRO A 92 0.66 -12.28 -9.11
C PRO A 92 -0.02 -13.39 -8.31
N ALA A 93 0.16 -14.62 -8.74
CA ALA A 93 -0.28 -15.79 -8.00
C ALA A 93 0.53 -15.95 -6.70
N VAL A 94 -0.15 -16.19 -5.58
CA VAL A 94 0.50 -16.57 -4.32
C VAL A 94 0.65 -18.09 -4.27
N TYR A 95 1.87 -18.58 -4.21
CA TYR A 95 2.17 -20.02 -4.18
C TYR A 95 2.15 -20.61 -2.79
N SER A 96 2.75 -19.93 -1.82
CA SER A 96 2.71 -20.34 -0.41
C SER A 96 2.90 -19.15 0.53
N TYR A 97 2.40 -19.26 1.74
CA TYR A 97 2.60 -18.30 2.84
C TYR A 97 2.88 -19.07 4.12
N ASP A 98 3.88 -18.65 4.87
CA ASP A 98 4.29 -19.24 6.15
C ASP A 98 4.52 -18.13 7.19
N ASP A 99 3.73 -18.14 8.24
CA ASP A 99 3.87 -17.28 9.41
C ASP A 99 4.27 -18.05 10.67
N SER A 100 4.61 -19.34 10.53
CA SER A 100 4.96 -20.21 11.65
C SER A 100 6.28 -19.86 12.33
N ARG A 101 7.16 -19.11 11.64
CA ARG A 101 8.52 -18.76 12.08
C ARG A 101 9.42 -19.98 12.37
N SER A 102 9.08 -21.12 11.81
CA SER A 102 9.81 -22.37 12.03
C SER A 102 11.08 -22.48 11.17
N ILE A 103 11.10 -21.86 10.00
CA ILE A 103 12.21 -21.88 9.04
C ILE A 103 12.89 -20.51 9.02
N ILE A 104 12.14 -19.47 8.70
CA ILE A 104 12.56 -18.07 8.79
C ILE A 104 11.89 -17.44 10.00
N GLN A 105 12.64 -16.62 10.78
CA GLN A 105 12.12 -16.01 12.01
C GLN A 105 11.12 -14.85 11.77
N SER A 106 10.70 -14.67 10.52
CA SER A 106 9.71 -13.70 10.08
C SER A 106 8.72 -14.37 9.14
N PRO A 107 7.47 -13.88 9.04
CA PRO A 107 6.55 -14.33 8.01
C PRO A 107 7.14 -14.13 6.61
N TYR A 108 6.83 -15.04 5.70
CA TYR A 108 7.27 -14.96 4.31
C TYR A 108 6.26 -15.61 3.37
N PHE A 109 6.28 -15.19 2.11
CA PHE A 109 5.50 -15.85 1.07
C PHE A 109 6.22 -15.88 -0.27
N PHE A 110 5.85 -16.89 -1.07
CA PHE A 110 6.29 -17.02 -2.46
C PHE A 110 5.17 -16.61 -3.39
N MET A 111 5.51 -15.80 -4.38
CA MET A 111 4.58 -15.41 -5.43
C MET A 111 5.20 -15.53 -6.81
N GLU A 112 4.35 -15.42 -7.81
CA GLU A 112 4.72 -15.39 -9.21
C GLU A 112 5.66 -14.21 -9.51
N LYS A 113 6.72 -14.47 -10.27
CA LYS A 113 7.56 -13.43 -10.86
C LYS A 113 6.89 -12.94 -12.14
N ILE A 114 6.56 -11.66 -12.17
CA ILE A 114 5.94 -11.02 -13.33
C ILE A 114 6.99 -10.68 -14.38
N SER A 115 6.73 -11.01 -15.64
CA SER A 115 7.66 -10.81 -16.76
C SER A 115 7.70 -9.40 -17.33
N GLY A 116 6.82 -8.49 -16.87
CA GLY A 116 6.76 -7.08 -17.28
C GLY A 116 7.78 -6.19 -16.57
N GLN A 117 7.64 -4.89 -16.81
CA GLN A 117 8.46 -3.86 -16.18
C GLN A 117 7.59 -2.89 -15.36
N PRO A 118 8.11 -2.35 -14.23
CA PRO A 118 7.40 -1.31 -13.49
C PRO A 118 7.11 -0.10 -14.37
N TYR A 119 5.87 0.37 -14.38
CA TYR A 119 5.45 1.44 -15.29
C TYR A 119 6.21 2.75 -15.06
N ASN A 120 6.54 3.08 -13.80
CA ASN A 120 7.33 4.26 -13.48
C ASN A 120 8.73 4.27 -14.12
N GLU A 121 9.30 3.09 -14.40
CA GLU A 121 10.63 2.97 -15.00
C GLU A 121 10.61 3.09 -16.52
N VAL A 122 9.47 2.74 -17.15
CA VAL A 122 9.34 2.67 -18.61
C VAL A 122 8.36 3.67 -19.20
N LYS A 123 7.66 4.44 -18.38
CA LYS A 123 6.62 5.41 -18.78
C LYS A 123 7.11 6.36 -19.88
N GLU A 124 8.31 6.89 -19.73
CA GLU A 124 8.90 7.84 -20.70
C GLU A 124 9.18 7.19 -22.08
N GLY A 125 9.24 5.89 -22.16
CA GLY A 125 9.40 5.14 -23.43
C GLY A 125 8.11 4.99 -24.22
N TYR A 126 6.95 5.21 -23.61
CA TYR A 126 5.64 5.16 -24.25
C TYR A 126 5.25 6.52 -24.81
N SER A 127 4.58 6.52 -25.96
CA SER A 127 3.98 7.74 -26.51
C SER A 127 2.85 8.25 -25.59
N PRO A 128 2.50 9.57 -25.67
CA PRO A 128 1.38 10.11 -24.89
C PRO A 128 0.04 9.36 -25.08
N VAL A 129 -0.19 8.80 -26.27
CA VAL A 129 -1.40 8.00 -26.55
C VAL A 129 -1.36 6.67 -25.81
N GLU A 130 -0.22 5.98 -25.82
CA GLU A 130 -0.05 4.72 -25.08
C GLU A 130 -0.13 4.95 -23.55
N GLN A 131 0.48 6.02 -23.05
CA GLN A 131 0.35 6.39 -21.63
C GLN A 131 -1.12 6.61 -21.25
N ALA A 132 -1.88 7.35 -22.06
CA ALA A 132 -3.30 7.57 -21.84
C ALA A 132 -4.12 6.26 -21.85
N GLU A 133 -3.78 5.29 -22.72
CA GLU A 133 -4.45 3.97 -22.74
C GLU A 133 -4.12 3.17 -21.47
N ILE A 134 -2.86 3.16 -21.00
CA ILE A 134 -2.46 2.49 -19.75
C ILE A 134 -3.21 3.11 -18.56
N GLU A 135 -3.27 4.44 -18.49
CA GLU A 135 -3.96 5.13 -17.39
C GLU A 135 -5.48 4.89 -17.44
N ARG A 136 -6.07 4.83 -18.63
CA ARG A 136 -7.49 4.46 -18.79
C ARG A 136 -7.75 3.00 -18.38
N GLU A 137 -6.83 2.10 -18.71
CA GLU A 137 -6.89 0.70 -18.27
C GLU A 137 -6.79 0.60 -16.75
N LEU A 138 -5.87 1.36 -16.13
CA LEU A 138 -5.75 1.46 -14.67
C LEU A 138 -7.05 1.93 -14.03
N GLY A 139 -7.70 2.96 -14.60
CA GLY A 139 -9.00 3.41 -14.14
C GLY A 139 -10.06 2.31 -14.14
N ARG A 140 -10.08 1.47 -15.19
CA ARG A 140 -10.97 0.30 -15.25
C ARG A 140 -10.67 -0.73 -14.17
N TYR A 141 -9.39 -1.04 -13.94
CA TYR A 141 -9.01 -1.96 -12.85
C TYR A 141 -9.34 -1.39 -11.48
N GLN A 142 -9.05 -0.12 -11.24
CA GLN A 142 -9.39 0.53 -9.98
C GLN A 142 -10.90 0.48 -9.69
N ARG A 143 -11.74 0.67 -10.73
CA ARG A 143 -13.19 0.51 -10.58
C ARG A 143 -13.58 -0.91 -10.20
N LEU A 144 -12.93 -1.92 -10.76
CA LEU A 144 -13.17 -3.33 -10.40
C LEU A 144 -12.75 -3.62 -8.96
N ILE A 145 -11.57 -3.12 -8.54
CA ILE A 145 -11.08 -3.23 -7.16
C ILE A 145 -12.10 -2.62 -6.21
N ASN A 146 -12.48 -1.36 -6.43
CA ASN A 146 -13.46 -0.66 -5.60
C ASN A 146 -14.90 -1.23 -5.72
N GLY A 147 -15.15 -2.10 -6.69
CA GLY A 147 -16.37 -2.89 -6.81
C GLY A 147 -16.47 -4.03 -5.79
N ILE A 148 -15.35 -4.45 -5.21
CA ILE A 148 -15.32 -5.53 -4.20
C ILE A 148 -15.71 -4.93 -2.84
N THR A 149 -16.76 -5.49 -2.22
CA THR A 149 -17.25 -5.08 -0.90
C THR A 149 -16.69 -5.99 0.18
N GLY A 150 -16.30 -5.37 1.30
CA GLY A 150 -15.79 -6.07 2.47
C GLY A 150 -16.84 -6.34 3.56
N PRO A 151 -16.52 -7.19 4.52
CA PRO A 151 -17.41 -7.51 5.62
C PRO A 151 -17.49 -6.42 6.70
N ARG A 152 -16.51 -5.50 6.74
CA ARG A 152 -16.35 -4.48 7.79
C ARG A 152 -15.39 -3.38 7.35
N PHE A 153 -15.44 -2.24 7.98
CA PHE A 153 -14.48 -1.15 7.76
C PHE A 153 -13.17 -1.35 8.53
N GLY A 154 -12.06 -0.85 7.97
CA GLY A 154 -10.75 -0.77 8.61
C GLY A 154 -9.67 -1.54 7.86
N LEU A 155 -8.55 -1.83 8.53
CA LEU A 155 -7.42 -2.56 7.95
C LEU A 155 -7.87 -3.96 7.50
N PHE A 156 -7.23 -4.47 6.46
CA PHE A 156 -7.60 -5.72 5.82
C PHE A 156 -7.54 -6.91 6.81
N VAL A 157 -6.41 -7.02 7.53
CA VAL A 157 -6.23 -7.97 8.64
C VAL A 157 -6.19 -7.19 9.95
N GLN A 158 -7.21 -7.36 10.76
CA GLN A 158 -7.33 -6.71 12.07
C GLN A 158 -8.10 -7.60 13.04
N GLU A 159 -7.89 -7.38 14.34
CA GLU A 159 -8.70 -8.02 15.37
C GLU A 159 -10.17 -7.57 15.27
N GLU A 160 -11.09 -8.46 15.62
CA GLU A 160 -12.54 -8.17 15.56
C GLU A 160 -12.93 -6.97 16.44
N SER A 161 -12.23 -6.80 17.56
CA SER A 161 -12.36 -5.65 18.48
C SER A 161 -11.98 -4.32 17.85
N GLN A 162 -11.18 -4.34 16.77
CA GLN A 162 -10.71 -3.15 16.04
C GLN A 162 -11.58 -2.80 14.84
N ALA A 163 -12.51 -3.67 14.45
CA ALA A 163 -13.44 -3.39 13.38
C ALA A 163 -14.44 -2.30 13.81
N GLY A 164 -14.56 -1.24 13.00
CA GLY A 164 -15.57 -0.21 13.22
C GLY A 164 -16.92 -0.59 12.61
N VAL A 165 -18.01 -0.14 13.23
CA VAL A 165 -19.36 -0.28 12.68
C VAL A 165 -19.63 0.72 11.55
N SER A 166 -18.83 1.79 11.46
CA SER A 166 -18.88 2.80 10.42
C SER A 166 -17.47 3.18 9.96
N TRP A 167 -17.39 3.80 8.76
CA TRP A 167 -16.13 4.33 8.28
C TRP A 167 -15.57 5.42 9.20
N ARG A 168 -16.45 6.31 9.68
CA ARG A 168 -16.07 7.35 10.64
C ARG A 168 -15.38 6.77 11.88
N GLU A 169 -15.94 5.72 12.47
CA GLU A 169 -15.33 5.08 13.66
C GLU A 169 -13.98 4.45 13.31
N SER A 170 -13.90 3.67 12.23
CA SER A 170 -12.67 3.01 11.80
C SER A 170 -11.58 4.02 11.46
N PHE A 171 -11.87 5.04 10.66
CA PHE A 171 -10.91 6.06 10.28
C PHE A 171 -10.44 6.89 11.47
N THR A 172 -11.34 7.28 12.38
CA THR A 172 -10.98 8.01 13.61
C THR A 172 -10.02 7.19 14.47
N ARG A 173 -10.22 5.87 14.55
CA ARG A 173 -9.33 4.97 15.28
C ARG A 173 -7.97 4.88 14.60
N MET A 174 -7.93 4.67 13.29
CA MET A 174 -6.68 4.65 12.50
C MET A 174 -5.90 5.95 12.68
N PHE A 175 -6.58 7.09 12.63
CA PHE A 175 -5.96 8.41 12.80
C PHE A 175 -5.38 8.59 14.21
N ARG A 176 -6.11 8.16 15.24
CA ARG A 176 -5.64 8.21 16.64
C ARG A 176 -4.38 7.38 16.82
N THR A 177 -4.40 6.15 16.36
CA THR A 177 -3.26 5.22 16.46
C THR A 177 -2.03 5.79 15.76
N LEU A 178 -2.21 6.45 14.60
CA LEU A 178 -1.09 7.11 13.90
C LEU A 178 -0.48 8.27 14.71
N LEU A 179 -1.29 9.08 15.40
CA LEU A 179 -0.79 10.15 16.27
C LEU A 179 -0.10 9.56 17.51
N GLU A 180 -0.56 8.44 18.03
CA GLU A 180 0.11 7.70 19.11
C GLU A 180 1.48 7.20 18.66
N ASP A 181 1.58 6.58 17.48
CA ASP A 181 2.86 6.16 16.89
C ASP A 181 3.81 7.37 16.72
N ALA A 182 3.32 8.50 16.20
CA ALA A 182 4.12 9.73 16.03
C ALA A 182 4.67 10.24 17.37
N ARG A 183 3.86 10.22 18.42
CA ARG A 183 4.27 10.64 19.77
C ARG A 183 5.31 9.71 20.37
N GLU A 184 5.13 8.38 20.20
CA GLU A 184 6.08 7.38 20.70
C GLU A 184 7.45 7.49 20.02
N LEU A 185 7.46 7.82 18.72
CA LEU A 185 8.67 8.04 17.93
C LEU A 185 9.28 9.44 18.10
N GLY A 186 8.59 10.35 18.80
CA GLY A 186 9.04 11.74 18.98
C GLY A 186 9.01 12.57 17.69
N VAL A 187 8.16 12.21 16.72
CA VAL A 187 8.03 12.93 15.45
C VAL A 187 7.43 14.30 15.67
N VAL A 188 8.05 15.34 15.07
CA VAL A 188 7.52 16.70 15.12
C VAL A 188 6.37 16.82 14.15
N LEU A 189 5.17 17.07 14.66
CA LEU A 189 3.95 17.30 13.89
C LEU A 189 3.81 18.79 13.50
N PRO A 190 3.04 19.12 12.43
CA PRO A 190 2.86 20.50 11.98
C PRO A 190 2.10 21.40 12.97
N ALA A 191 1.40 20.82 13.94
CA ALA A 191 0.74 21.50 15.04
C ALA A 191 0.65 20.58 16.27
N GLY A 192 0.27 21.12 17.42
CA GLY A 192 -0.02 20.32 18.61
C GLY A 192 -1.18 19.34 18.35
N GLU A 193 -1.09 18.15 18.95
CA GLU A 193 -2.08 17.06 18.75
C GLU A 193 -3.52 17.52 19.02
N GLU A 194 -3.72 18.35 20.04
CA GLU A 194 -5.05 18.91 20.38
C GLU A 194 -5.63 19.76 19.24
N VAL A 195 -4.79 20.56 18.56
CA VAL A 195 -5.20 21.37 17.41
C VAL A 195 -5.56 20.48 16.22
N ILE A 196 -4.79 19.44 15.99
CA ILE A 196 -5.07 18.46 14.92
C ILE A 196 -6.43 17.80 15.17
N TRP A 197 -6.72 17.39 16.43
CA TRP A 197 -8.01 16.79 16.80
C TRP A 197 -9.18 17.73 16.63
N GLN A 198 -9.06 18.99 17.06
CA GLN A 198 -10.10 19.99 16.87
C GLN A 198 -10.45 20.22 15.38
N LEU A 199 -9.42 20.23 14.53
CA LEU A 199 -9.62 20.32 13.08
C LEU A 199 -10.25 19.04 12.51
N LEU A 200 -9.80 17.88 12.93
CA LEU A 200 -10.36 16.58 12.48
C LEU A 200 -11.87 16.52 12.73
N GLU A 201 -12.36 17.00 13.89
CA GLU A 201 -13.80 17.01 14.23
C GLU A 201 -14.65 17.68 13.16
N HIS A 202 -14.09 18.67 12.46
CA HIS A 202 -14.78 19.36 11.35
C HIS A 202 -14.99 18.43 10.12
N TYR A 203 -14.08 17.49 9.90
CA TYR A 203 -14.13 16.55 8.76
C TYR A 203 -14.96 15.30 9.04
N LEU A 204 -15.11 14.91 10.31
CA LEU A 204 -15.75 13.65 10.69
C LEU A 204 -17.17 13.47 10.10
N PRO A 205 -18.04 14.51 10.01
CA PRO A 205 -19.37 14.34 9.41
C PRO A 205 -19.34 13.90 7.94
N ALA A 206 -18.31 14.30 7.16
CA ALA A 206 -18.18 13.88 5.78
C ALA A 206 -17.89 12.36 5.63
N LEU A 207 -17.30 11.72 6.67
CA LEU A 207 -17.05 10.28 6.68
C LEU A 207 -18.35 9.46 6.82
N ASP A 208 -19.44 10.05 7.34
CA ASP A 208 -20.72 9.37 7.47
C ASP A 208 -21.39 9.12 6.10
N GLU A 209 -20.93 9.79 5.03
CA GLU A 209 -21.39 9.52 3.66
C GLU A 209 -20.90 8.17 3.11
N VAL A 210 -19.87 7.58 3.74
CA VAL A 210 -19.29 6.29 3.33
C VAL A 210 -20.04 5.17 4.02
N THR A 211 -20.93 4.53 3.30
CA THR A 211 -21.87 3.53 3.85
C THR A 211 -21.48 2.09 3.60
N GLU A 212 -20.56 1.84 2.67
CA GLU A 212 -20.13 0.48 2.31
C GLU A 212 -18.60 0.37 2.34
N PRO A 213 -18.05 -0.67 3.00
CA PRO A 213 -16.61 -0.94 2.97
C PRO A 213 -16.22 -1.46 1.58
N ARG A 214 -15.41 -0.69 0.87
CA ARG A 214 -14.88 -1.03 -0.45
C ARG A 214 -13.41 -1.43 -0.33
N LEU A 215 -12.98 -2.36 -1.19
CA LEU A 215 -11.55 -2.67 -1.28
C LEU A 215 -10.80 -1.46 -1.85
N VAL A 216 -9.77 -1.04 -1.13
CA VAL A 216 -8.83 0.01 -1.53
C VAL A 216 -7.43 -0.59 -1.49
N HIS A 217 -6.67 -0.41 -2.56
CA HIS A 217 -5.27 -0.83 -2.60
C HIS A 217 -4.38 0.06 -1.73
N TRP A 218 -4.68 1.34 -1.74
CA TRP A 218 -4.08 2.41 -0.95
C TRP A 218 -2.61 2.74 -1.26
N ASP A 219 -2.00 2.05 -2.19
CA ASP A 219 -0.63 2.33 -2.69
C ASP A 219 -0.54 2.11 -4.21
N LEU A 220 -1.59 2.46 -4.96
CA LEU A 220 -1.69 2.22 -6.39
C LEU A 220 -1.04 3.36 -7.19
N TRP A 221 0.28 3.44 -7.13
CA TRP A 221 1.09 4.34 -7.94
C TRP A 221 1.80 3.59 -9.08
N ASN A 222 2.41 4.33 -10.02
CA ASN A 222 3.00 3.75 -11.23
C ASN A 222 4.09 2.69 -10.98
N GLY A 223 4.75 2.69 -9.82
CA GLY A 223 5.76 1.68 -9.45
C GLY A 223 5.16 0.31 -9.10
N ASN A 224 3.88 0.27 -8.72
CA ASN A 224 3.16 -0.95 -8.38
C ASN A 224 2.37 -1.53 -9.55
N LEU A 225 2.57 -0.96 -10.77
CA LEU A 225 1.98 -1.43 -12.01
C LEU A 225 3.05 -2.07 -12.89
N PHE A 226 2.88 -3.32 -13.25
CA PHE A 226 3.73 -3.98 -14.23
C PHE A 226 3.08 -3.92 -15.60
N VAL A 227 3.85 -3.43 -16.58
CA VAL A 227 3.37 -3.26 -17.96
C VAL A 227 4.20 -4.07 -18.95
N GLN A 228 3.55 -4.53 -20.00
CA GLN A 228 4.18 -5.19 -21.15
C GLN A 228 3.38 -4.86 -22.41
N ASN A 229 4.06 -4.45 -23.48
CA ASN A 229 3.44 -4.13 -24.77
C ASN A 229 2.27 -3.11 -24.67
N GLY A 230 2.40 -2.11 -23.77
CA GLY A 230 1.39 -1.08 -23.57
C GLY A 230 0.13 -1.52 -22.81
N GLN A 231 0.19 -2.63 -22.09
CA GLN A 231 -0.91 -3.16 -21.27
C GLN A 231 -0.45 -3.40 -19.84
N ILE A 232 -1.34 -3.23 -18.87
CA ILE A 232 -1.10 -3.61 -17.47
C ILE A 232 -1.25 -5.12 -17.35
N ILE A 233 -0.16 -5.79 -16.97
CA ILE A 233 -0.14 -7.25 -16.82
C ILE A 233 -0.16 -7.70 -15.36
N SER A 234 0.11 -6.80 -14.41
CA SER A 234 -0.04 -7.08 -12.99
C SER A 234 -0.08 -5.81 -12.14
N ILE A 235 -0.82 -5.89 -11.04
CA ILE A 235 -0.85 -4.92 -9.94
C ILE A 235 -0.28 -5.62 -8.72
N ILE A 236 0.78 -5.06 -8.14
CA ILE A 236 1.52 -5.65 -7.02
C ILE A 236 1.42 -4.78 -5.76
N ASP A 237 1.98 -5.28 -4.65
CA ASP A 237 2.19 -4.55 -3.40
C ASP A 237 0.89 -4.16 -2.67
N TRP A 238 0.08 -5.17 -2.38
CA TRP A 238 -1.22 -5.06 -1.73
C TRP A 238 -1.13 -4.97 -0.20
N GLU A 239 0.06 -4.75 0.34
CA GLU A 239 0.29 -4.76 1.79
C GLU A 239 -0.52 -3.71 2.55
N ARG A 240 -0.84 -2.58 1.92
CA ARG A 240 -1.66 -1.51 2.51
C ARG A 240 -3.17 -1.67 2.25
N ALA A 241 -3.60 -2.75 1.62
CA ALA A 241 -5.02 -2.94 1.32
C ALA A 241 -5.91 -2.78 2.57
N LEU A 242 -7.05 -2.14 2.39
CA LEU A 242 -8.02 -1.90 3.45
C LEU A 242 -9.46 -1.91 2.93
N TRP A 243 -10.40 -1.97 3.85
CA TRP A 243 -11.82 -1.86 3.61
C TRP A 243 -12.31 -0.47 4.02
N GLY A 244 -12.52 0.42 3.06
CA GLY A 244 -12.82 1.82 3.38
C GLY A 244 -13.48 2.60 2.27
N ASP A 245 -13.19 3.90 2.28
CA ASP A 245 -13.59 4.84 1.24
C ASP A 245 -12.64 4.74 0.04
N VAL A 246 -13.20 4.61 -1.15
CA VAL A 246 -12.46 4.57 -2.41
C VAL A 246 -11.57 5.81 -2.61
N LEU A 247 -11.95 6.95 -2.06
CA LEU A 247 -11.20 8.21 -2.15
C LEU A 247 -9.86 8.19 -1.40
N MET A 248 -9.56 7.17 -0.60
CA MET A 248 -8.23 7.00 -0.02
C MET A 248 -7.17 6.64 -1.05
N GLU A 249 -7.57 6.15 -2.23
CA GLU A 249 -6.64 5.69 -3.24
C GLU A 249 -5.84 6.83 -3.87
N TYR A 250 -4.60 6.51 -4.26
CA TYR A 250 -3.60 7.43 -4.79
C TYR A 250 -4.12 8.34 -5.92
N TYR A 251 -4.81 7.76 -6.92
CA TYR A 251 -5.27 8.50 -8.10
C TYR A 251 -6.40 9.50 -7.86
N PHE A 252 -7.02 9.49 -6.67
CA PHE A 252 -8.02 10.49 -6.30
C PHE A 252 -7.44 11.65 -5.49
N ARG A 253 -6.14 11.60 -5.23
CA ARG A 253 -5.42 12.64 -4.48
C ARG A 253 -5.13 13.86 -5.35
N HIS A 254 -4.83 14.98 -4.71
CA HIS A 254 -4.65 16.28 -5.36
C HIS A 254 -3.47 16.37 -6.33
N PHE A 255 -2.48 15.49 -6.23
CA PHE A 255 -1.29 15.51 -7.09
C PHE A 255 -1.33 14.52 -8.26
N GLU A 256 -2.33 13.68 -8.36
CA GLU A 256 -2.55 12.80 -9.51
C GLU A 256 -3.91 13.11 -10.15
N GLN A 257 -3.87 13.93 -11.21
CA GLN A 257 -5.04 14.37 -11.94
C GLN A 257 -4.97 13.85 -13.39
N SER A 258 -5.24 12.56 -13.58
CA SER A 258 -5.23 11.92 -14.89
C SER A 258 -6.65 11.83 -15.45
N GLU A 259 -6.96 12.62 -16.49
CA GLU A 259 -8.24 12.54 -17.18
C GLU A 259 -8.46 11.15 -17.83
N PRO A 260 -7.45 10.52 -18.50
CA PRO A 260 -7.60 9.15 -18.99
C PRO A 260 -7.95 8.13 -17.90
N PHE A 261 -7.38 8.28 -16.70
CA PHE A 261 -7.75 7.45 -15.56
C PHE A 261 -9.23 7.63 -15.18
N HIS A 262 -9.68 8.87 -15.04
CA HIS A 262 -11.09 9.17 -14.71
C HIS A 262 -12.06 8.67 -15.78
N GLU A 263 -11.71 8.79 -17.07
CA GLU A 263 -12.48 8.17 -18.17
C GLU A 263 -12.61 6.64 -17.99
N GLY A 264 -11.49 5.98 -17.64
CA GLY A 264 -11.47 4.53 -17.39
C GLY A 264 -12.25 4.13 -16.15
N TYR A 265 -12.12 4.89 -15.08
CA TYR A 265 -12.86 4.68 -13.82
C TYR A 265 -14.36 4.95 -14.01
N GLY A 266 -14.72 5.88 -14.89
CA GLY A 266 -16.09 6.20 -15.26
C GLY A 266 -16.84 7.05 -14.25
N GLN A 267 -16.13 7.74 -13.34
CA GLN A 267 -16.67 8.66 -12.36
C GLN A 267 -15.63 9.72 -11.98
N HIS A 268 -16.13 10.96 -11.76
CA HIS A 268 -15.38 12.03 -11.12
C HIS A 268 -15.96 12.30 -9.74
N PHE A 269 -15.11 12.66 -8.81
CA PHE A 269 -15.47 13.01 -7.44
C PHE A 269 -15.29 14.50 -7.23
N GLY A 270 -16.28 15.19 -6.70
CA GLY A 270 -16.23 16.65 -6.57
C GLY A 270 -17.35 17.24 -5.74
N SER A 271 -18.17 16.44 -5.04
CA SER A 271 -19.13 16.96 -4.06
C SER A 271 -18.39 17.63 -2.88
N PRO A 272 -19.04 18.52 -2.11
CA PRO A 272 -18.43 19.11 -0.93
C PRO A 272 -17.89 18.07 0.07
N GLY A 273 -18.64 17.01 0.36
CA GLY A 273 -18.22 15.93 1.25
C GLY A 273 -17.02 15.15 0.71
N GLU A 274 -17.00 14.82 -0.59
CA GLU A 274 -15.86 14.16 -1.24
C GLU A 274 -14.59 15.01 -1.18
N ARG A 275 -14.67 16.31 -1.45
CA ARG A 275 -13.52 17.23 -1.33
C ARG A 275 -12.98 17.30 0.10
N LEU A 276 -13.85 17.31 1.11
CA LEU A 276 -13.44 17.26 2.51
C LEU A 276 -12.71 15.95 2.82
N ARG A 277 -13.25 14.80 2.38
CA ARG A 277 -12.61 13.49 2.58
C ARG A 277 -11.26 13.40 1.89
N ILE A 278 -11.13 13.86 0.65
CA ILE A 278 -9.83 13.89 -0.06
C ILE A 278 -8.79 14.71 0.72
N LYS A 279 -9.13 15.94 1.18
CA LYS A 279 -8.23 16.75 2.01
C LYS A 279 -7.78 16.01 3.28
N LEU A 280 -8.72 15.34 3.94
CA LEU A 280 -8.44 14.56 5.14
C LEU A 280 -7.51 13.38 4.86
N TYR A 281 -7.76 12.64 3.76
CA TYR A 281 -6.95 11.48 3.39
C TYR A 281 -5.56 11.87 2.89
N ASP A 282 -5.43 13.00 2.20
CA ASP A 282 -4.13 13.57 1.82
C ASP A 282 -3.28 13.85 3.07
N PHE A 283 -3.86 14.56 4.05
CA PHE A 283 -3.16 14.85 5.30
C PHE A 283 -2.79 13.57 6.06
N TYR A 284 -3.71 12.61 6.14
CA TYR A 284 -3.47 11.34 6.82
C TYR A 284 -2.31 10.53 6.17
N LEU A 285 -2.27 10.44 4.83
CA LEU A 285 -1.22 9.71 4.14
C LEU A 285 0.13 10.44 4.22
N ASP A 286 0.14 11.78 4.14
CA ASP A 286 1.38 12.55 4.27
C ASP A 286 1.93 12.50 5.71
N LEU A 287 1.06 12.37 6.74
CA LEU A 287 1.47 12.05 8.09
C LEU A 287 2.16 10.67 8.15
N ILE A 288 1.56 9.64 7.56
CA ILE A 288 2.18 8.31 7.50
C ILE A 288 3.56 8.39 6.86
N MET A 289 3.68 8.98 5.67
CA MET A 289 4.96 9.07 4.94
C MET A 289 6.02 9.80 5.74
N ARG A 290 5.64 10.84 6.50
CA ARG A 290 6.59 11.55 7.37
C ARG A 290 7.01 10.71 8.58
N ILE A 291 6.07 10.03 9.23
CA ILE A 291 6.34 9.20 10.41
C ILE A 291 7.17 7.97 10.02
N GLU A 292 6.93 7.38 8.85
CA GLU A 292 7.73 6.29 8.30
C GLU A 292 9.21 6.66 8.13
N CYS A 293 9.53 7.91 7.85
CA CYS A 293 10.94 8.34 7.79
C CYS A 293 11.68 8.08 9.10
N ASP A 294 11.03 8.29 10.24
CA ASP A 294 11.62 8.06 11.57
C ASP A 294 11.56 6.57 11.96
N SER A 295 10.42 5.89 11.80
CA SER A 295 10.25 4.48 12.17
C SER A 295 11.19 3.56 11.36
N ARG A 296 11.36 3.83 10.08
CA ARG A 296 12.22 3.07 9.16
C ARG A 296 13.66 3.61 9.10
N GLN A 297 13.97 4.66 9.88
CA GLN A 297 15.30 5.29 9.99
C GLN A 297 15.91 5.63 8.62
N TYR A 298 15.12 6.29 7.75
CA TYR A 298 15.61 6.69 6.44
C TYR A 298 16.77 7.67 6.55
N ILE A 299 17.82 7.40 5.77
CA ILE A 299 19.03 8.25 5.72
C ILE A 299 19.06 9.18 4.51
N ASP A 300 18.15 8.99 3.54
CA ASP A 300 18.02 9.82 2.36
C ASP A 300 17.37 11.17 2.70
N GLY A 301 18.19 12.21 2.85
CA GLY A 301 17.72 13.55 3.15
C GLY A 301 16.80 14.16 2.08
N ASN A 302 16.81 13.67 0.83
CA ASN A 302 15.89 14.13 -0.20
C ASN A 302 14.49 13.55 0.04
N HIS A 303 14.42 12.28 0.38
CA HIS A 303 13.14 11.62 0.68
C HIS A 303 12.48 12.22 1.93
N ILE A 304 13.27 12.43 3.00
CA ILE A 304 12.78 13.07 4.23
C ILE A 304 12.23 14.47 3.93
N ARG A 305 12.97 15.28 3.18
CA ARG A 305 12.53 16.63 2.81
C ARG A 305 11.26 16.61 1.95
N TRP A 306 11.17 15.68 0.99
CA TRP A 306 9.98 15.48 0.19
C TRP A 306 8.75 15.14 1.05
N ALA A 307 8.90 14.24 2.04
CA ALA A 307 7.83 13.90 2.96
C ALA A 307 7.40 15.10 3.83
N GLU A 308 8.36 15.92 4.29
CA GLU A 308 8.09 17.15 5.04
C GLU A 308 7.38 18.21 4.20
N GLU A 309 7.77 18.39 2.95
CA GLU A 309 7.14 19.34 2.02
C GLU A 309 5.69 18.94 1.72
N ASN A 310 5.42 17.65 1.47
CA ASN A 310 4.10 17.12 1.28
C ASN A 310 3.22 17.31 2.52
N LEU A 311 3.71 16.93 3.71
CA LEU A 311 2.98 17.13 4.96
C LEU A 311 2.66 18.61 5.21
N ASN A 312 3.59 19.52 4.94
CA ASN A 312 3.34 20.95 5.06
C ASN A 312 2.29 21.45 4.04
N GLY A 313 2.28 20.88 2.86
CA GLY A 313 1.29 21.17 1.81
C GLY A 313 -0.13 20.73 2.21
N SER A 314 -0.28 19.47 2.58
CA SER A 314 -1.56 18.90 3.01
C SER A 314 -2.04 19.50 4.34
N TRP A 315 -1.14 19.85 5.27
CA TRP A 315 -1.48 20.59 6.48
C TRP A 315 -2.13 21.94 6.18
N LYS A 316 -1.57 22.71 5.23
CA LYS A 316 -2.18 24.00 4.82
C LYS A 316 -3.58 23.81 4.27
N SER A 317 -3.80 22.77 3.46
CA SER A 317 -5.12 22.42 2.93
C SER A 317 -6.08 21.99 4.03
N PHE A 318 -5.65 21.06 4.90
CA PHE A 318 -6.43 20.51 6.00
C PHE A 318 -6.80 21.57 7.04
N SER A 319 -5.87 22.47 7.41
CA SER A 319 -6.12 23.54 8.40
C SER A 319 -6.90 24.72 7.86
N SER A 320 -6.97 24.89 6.53
CA SER A 320 -7.85 25.87 5.91
C SER A 320 -9.27 25.32 5.88
N LEU A 321 -10.05 25.60 6.95
CA LEU A 321 -11.48 25.38 6.92
C LEU A 321 -12.06 26.35 5.88
N ASP A 322 -12.58 25.84 4.77
CA ASP A 322 -13.31 26.68 3.84
C ASP A 322 -14.46 27.32 4.64
N SER A 323 -14.34 28.62 4.93
CA SER A 323 -15.47 29.41 5.39
C SER A 323 -16.53 29.30 4.29
N GLY A 324 -17.51 28.41 4.55
CA GLY A 324 -18.58 28.12 3.61
C GLY A 324 -19.19 29.39 3.07
N SER A 325 -19.08 29.59 1.79
CA SER A 325 -19.88 30.49 0.99
C SER A 325 -20.91 29.68 0.21
#